data_e370ac5b0a6268f4cc9214b605dc50d0
#
_entry.id   e370ac5b0a6268f4cc9214b605dc50d0
#
_cell.length_a   1.000
_cell.length_b   1.000
_cell.length_c   1.000
_cell.angle_alpha   90.00
_cell.angle_beta   90.00
_cell.angle_gamma   90.00
#
_symmetry.space_group_name_H-M   'P 1'
#
loop_
_entity.id
_entity.type
_entity.pdbx_description
1 polymer ?
#
loop_
_entity_poly.entity_id
_entity_poly.type
_entity_poly.pdbx_seq_one_letter_code
_entity_poly.pdbx_strand_id
1 'polypeptide(L)'
;MESLPTAWDWSNVDGVNYLTNMRNQHIPSYCGSCWAHATTSALSDRIKIARKAAWPDINISPQVLISCEMDTDGCSGGFHLSAFQWMQQNEITDETCTGYLARGHDNGQGCSAMSKCKNCNPGEACFIPEKYRVYQVDEFGPVSGEEEMMQEIYQRGPIACSVAVPQSLDDYTGGIYCDDGVESETTHEVSVVGWGVTEDGQKYWNVRNSWGTYWGE
;
A
#
# COMPACT_ATOMS: atom_id res chain seq x y z
N MET A 1 -26.30 -13.15 6.74
CA MET A 1 -24.93 -12.87 6.28
C MET A 1 -24.28 -14.22 6.02
N GLU A 2 -23.65 -14.41 4.89
CA GLU A 2 -22.82 -15.63 4.66
C GLU A 2 -21.70 -15.63 5.70
N SER A 3 -21.41 -16.81 6.26
CA SER A 3 -20.28 -16.96 7.19
C SER A 3 -18.99 -16.75 6.45
N LEU A 4 -18.08 -15.96 7.01
CA LEU A 4 -16.73 -15.80 6.46
C LEU A 4 -15.99 -17.14 6.43
N PRO A 5 -15.12 -17.37 5.44
CA PRO A 5 -14.27 -18.56 5.42
C PRO A 5 -13.26 -18.51 6.59
N THR A 6 -12.77 -19.65 7.01
CA THR A 6 -11.75 -19.75 8.08
C THR A 6 -10.40 -19.18 7.67
N ALA A 7 -10.11 -19.13 6.37
CA ALA A 7 -8.91 -18.52 5.80
C ALA A 7 -9.25 -17.83 4.48
N TRP A 8 -8.56 -16.74 4.19
CA TRP A 8 -8.67 -16.00 2.95
C TRP A 8 -7.34 -15.36 2.58
N ASP A 9 -6.97 -15.40 1.31
CA ASP A 9 -5.74 -14.80 0.82
C ASP A 9 -5.92 -14.28 -0.61
N TRP A 10 -5.84 -12.98 -0.79
CA TRP A 10 -5.96 -12.35 -2.11
C TRP A 10 -4.80 -12.68 -3.05
N SER A 11 -3.69 -13.23 -2.55
CA SER A 11 -2.61 -13.77 -3.41
C SER A 11 -2.99 -15.06 -4.12
N ASN A 12 -4.04 -15.76 -3.64
CA ASN A 12 -4.48 -17.03 -4.22
C ASN A 12 -5.98 -17.29 -4.01
N VAL A 13 -6.80 -16.64 -4.81
CA VAL A 13 -8.25 -16.92 -4.85
C VAL A 13 -8.54 -17.78 -6.07
N ASP A 14 -8.85 -19.05 -5.84
CA ASP A 14 -9.08 -20.04 -6.90
C ASP A 14 -7.93 -20.13 -7.94
N GLY A 15 -6.69 -20.03 -7.46
CA GLY A 15 -5.49 -20.06 -8.31
C GLY A 15 -5.14 -18.74 -8.99
N VAL A 16 -5.87 -17.66 -8.69
CA VAL A 16 -5.62 -16.32 -9.24
C VAL A 16 -5.01 -15.41 -8.17
N ASN A 17 -3.88 -14.78 -8.50
CA ASN A 17 -3.27 -13.75 -7.66
C ASN A 17 -3.85 -12.37 -7.99
N TYR A 18 -4.54 -11.77 -7.03
CA TYR A 18 -5.12 -10.42 -7.13
C TYR A 18 -4.25 -9.34 -6.51
N LEU A 19 -3.09 -9.69 -5.94
CA LEU A 19 -2.16 -8.70 -5.42
C LEU A 19 -1.29 -8.13 -6.54
N THR A 20 -0.94 -6.87 -6.39
CA THR A 20 -0.02 -6.15 -7.26
C THR A 20 1.43 -6.27 -6.75
N ASN A 21 2.35 -5.47 -7.30
CA ASN A 21 3.79 -5.60 -7.05
C ASN A 21 4.17 -5.50 -5.56
N MET A 22 5.13 -6.34 -5.16
CA MET A 22 5.94 -6.09 -3.96
C MET A 22 6.83 -4.88 -4.18
N ARG A 23 7.00 -4.06 -3.12
CA ARG A 23 7.73 -2.79 -3.19
C ARG A 23 8.77 -2.68 -2.09
N ASN A 24 9.72 -1.77 -2.29
CA ASN A 24 10.69 -1.39 -1.27
C ASN A 24 10.73 0.13 -1.13
N GLN A 25 10.23 0.63 0.01
CA GLN A 25 10.18 2.06 0.31
C GLN A 25 11.56 2.69 0.54
N HIS A 26 12.59 1.87 0.78
CA HIS A 26 13.94 2.32 1.11
C HIS A 26 14.89 2.32 -0.10
N ILE A 27 14.36 2.24 -1.33
CA ILE A 27 15.16 2.31 -2.57
C ILE A 27 14.59 3.42 -3.48
N PRO A 28 15.46 4.32 -4.02
CA PRO A 28 16.92 4.30 -4.04
C PRO A 28 17.59 4.87 -2.77
N SER A 29 16.84 5.35 -1.81
CA SER A 29 17.33 5.86 -0.51
C SER A 29 16.30 5.61 0.58
N TYR A 30 16.70 5.80 1.85
CA TYR A 30 15.75 5.69 2.97
C TYR A 30 14.64 6.74 2.85
N CYS A 31 13.38 6.29 3.02
CA CYS A 31 12.20 7.14 3.05
C CYS A 31 11.13 6.46 3.92
N GLY A 32 10.62 7.18 4.91
CA GLY A 32 9.54 6.74 5.80
C GLY A 32 8.16 6.85 5.14
N SER A 33 8.00 6.23 3.97
CA SER A 33 6.79 6.31 3.15
C SER A 33 5.90 5.06 3.23
N CYS A 34 5.97 4.31 4.32
CA CYS A 34 5.11 3.13 4.55
C CYS A 34 3.63 3.46 4.38
N TRP A 35 3.17 4.60 4.90
CA TRP A 35 1.82 5.11 4.78
C TRP A 35 1.36 5.24 3.31
N ALA A 36 2.22 5.74 2.43
CA ALA A 36 1.94 5.88 1.00
C ALA A 36 1.99 4.52 0.28
N HIS A 37 2.91 3.62 0.68
CA HIS A 37 3.02 2.28 0.10
C HIS A 37 1.86 1.38 0.50
N ALA A 38 1.47 1.36 1.77
CA ALA A 38 0.34 0.56 2.25
C ALA A 38 -0.96 0.95 1.55
N THR A 39 -1.26 2.26 1.48
CA THR A 39 -2.49 2.78 0.89
C THR A 39 -2.55 2.58 -0.62
N THR A 40 -1.46 2.90 -1.34
CA THR A 40 -1.44 2.72 -2.80
C THR A 40 -1.40 1.25 -3.20
N SER A 41 -0.80 0.37 -2.39
CA SER A 41 -0.86 -1.07 -2.61
C SER A 41 -2.27 -1.61 -2.42
N ALA A 42 -2.95 -1.25 -1.32
CA ALA A 42 -4.34 -1.66 -1.09
C ALA A 42 -5.27 -1.17 -2.22
N LEU A 43 -5.14 0.08 -2.66
CA LEU A 43 -5.92 0.62 -3.77
C LEU A 43 -5.62 -0.09 -5.10
N SER A 44 -4.35 -0.36 -5.40
CA SER A 44 -3.93 -1.09 -6.60
C SER A 44 -4.53 -2.49 -6.67
N ASP A 45 -4.54 -3.21 -5.54
CA ASP A 45 -5.14 -4.53 -5.45
C ASP A 45 -6.66 -4.48 -5.62
N ARG A 46 -7.35 -3.52 -5.02
CA ARG A 46 -8.80 -3.33 -5.20
C ARG A 46 -9.14 -3.02 -6.65
N ILE A 47 -8.33 -2.24 -7.34
CA ILE A 47 -8.46 -2.03 -8.80
C ILE A 47 -8.27 -3.35 -9.56
N LYS A 48 -7.29 -4.16 -9.20
CA LYS A 48 -7.06 -5.48 -9.82
C LYS A 48 -8.20 -6.44 -9.56
N ILE A 49 -8.76 -6.47 -8.35
CA ILE A 49 -9.96 -7.24 -8.00
C ILE A 49 -11.15 -6.80 -8.86
N ALA A 50 -11.44 -5.50 -8.93
CA ALA A 50 -12.53 -4.95 -9.75
C ALA A 50 -12.35 -5.27 -11.24
N ARG A 51 -11.12 -5.35 -11.72
CA ARG A 51 -10.76 -5.74 -13.10
C ARG A 51 -10.67 -7.25 -13.32
N LYS A 52 -10.97 -8.07 -12.28
CA LYS A 52 -10.89 -9.55 -12.34
C LYS A 52 -9.51 -10.02 -12.82
N ALA A 53 -8.46 -9.43 -12.27
CA ALA A 53 -7.05 -9.67 -12.60
C ALA A 53 -6.70 -9.48 -14.10
N ALA A 54 -7.48 -8.66 -14.84
CA ALA A 54 -7.15 -8.36 -16.23
C ALA A 54 -5.84 -7.57 -16.34
N TRP A 55 -4.95 -8.05 -17.20
CA TRP A 55 -3.69 -7.37 -17.51
C TRP A 55 -3.93 -6.01 -18.22
N PRO A 56 -3.07 -4.99 -18.04
CA PRO A 56 -1.94 -4.90 -17.11
C PRO A 56 -2.39 -4.60 -15.68
N ASP A 57 -1.54 -4.91 -14.70
CA ASP A 57 -1.71 -4.45 -13.34
C ASP A 57 -1.58 -2.92 -13.27
N ILE A 58 -2.43 -2.28 -12.48
CA ILE A 58 -2.37 -0.85 -12.22
C ILE A 58 -1.73 -0.66 -10.86
N ASN A 59 -0.52 -0.11 -10.84
CA ASN A 59 0.21 0.19 -9.61
C ASN A 59 0.11 1.68 -9.33
N ILE A 60 -0.75 2.08 -8.42
CA ILE A 60 -0.90 3.49 -8.01
C ILE A 60 0.42 4.00 -7.43
N SER A 61 0.79 5.22 -7.83
CA SER A 61 2.10 5.79 -7.49
C SER A 61 2.16 6.32 -6.04
N PRO A 62 2.97 5.72 -5.15
CA PRO A 62 3.24 6.29 -3.83
C PRO A 62 4.01 7.61 -3.93
N GLN A 63 4.75 7.83 -5.03
CA GLN A 63 5.49 9.07 -5.26
C GLN A 63 4.58 10.29 -5.33
N VAL A 64 3.42 10.16 -5.93
CA VAL A 64 2.46 11.27 -6.01
C VAL A 64 2.01 11.68 -4.61
N LEU A 65 1.71 10.72 -3.74
CA LEU A 65 1.33 11.00 -2.35
C LEU A 65 2.44 11.73 -1.60
N ILE A 66 3.66 11.15 -1.55
CA ILE A 66 4.76 11.75 -0.77
C ILE A 66 5.21 13.12 -1.33
N SER A 67 4.86 13.43 -2.57
CA SER A 67 5.13 14.75 -3.17
C SER A 67 3.99 15.74 -2.95
N CYS A 68 2.73 15.31 -2.90
CA CYS A 68 1.57 16.19 -3.05
C CYS A 68 0.59 16.16 -1.88
N GLU A 69 0.65 15.18 -1.01
CA GLU A 69 -0.13 15.16 0.23
C GLU A 69 0.62 15.96 1.29
N MET A 70 0.15 17.17 1.59
CA MET A 70 0.89 18.19 2.37
C MET A 70 0.55 18.16 3.87
N ASP A 71 -0.45 17.38 4.28
CA ASP A 71 -0.80 17.18 5.70
C ASP A 71 0.00 16.04 6.35
N THR A 72 0.95 15.45 5.59
CA THR A 72 1.91 14.45 6.05
C THR A 72 3.32 15.01 6.05
N ASP A 73 4.28 14.29 6.61
CA ASP A 73 5.69 14.65 6.60
C ASP A 73 6.48 13.98 5.45
N GLY A 74 5.79 13.60 4.36
CA GLY A 74 6.43 13.05 3.16
C GLY A 74 7.24 11.77 3.44
N CYS A 75 8.56 11.85 3.30
CA CYS A 75 9.50 10.76 3.64
C CYS A 75 9.80 10.66 5.15
N SER A 76 9.36 11.62 5.96
CA SER A 76 9.53 11.59 7.42
C SER A 76 8.32 10.97 8.14
N GLY A 77 7.28 10.60 7.41
CA GLY A 77 6.12 9.90 7.95
C GLY A 77 4.78 10.42 7.40
N GLY A 78 3.72 9.72 7.76
CA GLY A 78 2.34 10.06 7.38
C GLY A 78 1.36 9.03 7.92
N PHE A 79 0.09 9.18 7.53
CA PHE A 79 -0.98 8.35 8.04
C PHE A 79 -1.92 7.90 6.91
N HIS A 80 -2.34 6.64 6.95
CA HIS A 80 -3.14 6.05 5.88
C HIS A 80 -4.48 6.75 5.63
N LEU A 81 -5.17 7.24 6.68
CA LEU A 81 -6.43 7.95 6.50
C LEU A 81 -6.25 9.29 5.79
N SER A 82 -5.17 10.04 6.08
CA SER A 82 -4.82 11.27 5.34
C SER A 82 -4.57 10.97 3.87
N ALA A 83 -3.86 9.88 3.57
CA ALA A 83 -3.61 9.44 2.20
C ALA A 83 -4.92 9.11 1.45
N PHE A 84 -5.83 8.35 2.06
CA PHE A 84 -7.12 8.07 1.45
C PHE A 84 -7.99 9.30 1.29
N GLN A 85 -7.99 10.21 2.27
CA GLN A 85 -8.69 11.49 2.17
C GLN A 85 -8.15 12.32 1.02
N TRP A 86 -6.82 12.38 0.86
CA TRP A 86 -6.20 13.08 -0.26
C TRP A 86 -6.60 12.47 -1.61
N MET A 87 -6.57 11.13 -1.74
CA MET A 87 -6.97 10.42 -2.95
C MET A 87 -8.48 10.50 -3.24
N GLN A 88 -9.31 10.79 -2.24
CA GLN A 88 -10.73 11.08 -2.45
C GLN A 88 -10.95 12.49 -3.01
N GLN A 89 -10.14 13.45 -2.60
CA GLN A 89 -10.25 14.86 -3.03
C GLN A 89 -9.46 15.17 -4.28
N ASN A 90 -8.47 14.33 -4.63
CA ASN A 90 -7.54 14.57 -5.71
C ASN A 90 -7.37 13.33 -6.59
N GLU A 91 -7.14 13.57 -7.87
CA GLU A 91 -6.75 12.54 -8.81
C GLU A 91 -5.30 12.11 -8.58
N ILE A 92 -5.06 10.80 -8.63
CA ILE A 92 -3.74 10.18 -8.51
C ILE A 92 -3.43 9.37 -9.78
N THR A 93 -2.15 9.26 -10.12
CA THR A 93 -1.68 8.47 -11.27
C THR A 93 -1.01 7.18 -10.82
N ASP A 94 -0.70 6.33 -11.78
CA ASP A 94 0.06 5.10 -11.56
C ASP A 94 1.57 5.29 -11.78
N GLU A 95 2.35 4.27 -11.44
CA GLU A 95 3.82 4.30 -11.52
C GLU A 95 4.38 4.44 -12.95
N THR A 96 3.56 4.23 -13.99
CA THR A 96 3.97 4.50 -15.38
C THR A 96 4.03 5.98 -15.70
N CYS A 97 3.30 6.80 -14.94
CA CYS A 97 3.34 8.26 -15.00
C CYS A 97 4.45 8.85 -14.11
N THR A 98 4.59 8.32 -12.91
CA THR A 98 5.56 8.80 -11.92
C THR A 98 6.07 7.63 -11.09
N GLY A 99 7.30 7.20 -11.36
CA GLY A 99 8.00 6.16 -10.61
C GLY A 99 8.49 6.67 -9.25
N TYR A 100 8.72 5.71 -8.34
CA TYR A 100 9.17 6.01 -6.99
C TYR A 100 10.61 6.52 -6.95
N LEU A 101 10.84 7.61 -6.23
CA LEU A 101 12.14 8.29 -6.11
C LEU A 101 12.70 8.28 -4.68
N ALA A 102 11.92 7.82 -3.70
CA ALA A 102 12.24 7.91 -2.27
C ALA A 102 12.58 9.36 -1.83
N ARG A 103 11.84 10.34 -2.35
CA ARG A 103 11.92 11.75 -2.01
C ARG A 103 10.52 12.35 -1.99
N GLY A 104 10.19 13.06 -0.91
CA GLY A 104 8.92 13.73 -0.72
C GLY A 104 9.04 15.25 -0.76
N HIS A 105 7.93 15.92 -0.48
CA HIS A 105 7.89 17.38 -0.39
C HIS A 105 8.79 17.94 0.71
N ASP A 106 9.05 17.13 1.75
CA ASP A 106 9.92 17.43 2.90
C ASP A 106 11.42 17.40 2.56
N ASN A 107 11.82 16.72 1.49
CA ASN A 107 13.22 16.55 1.12
C ASN A 107 13.53 16.80 -0.37
N GLY A 108 12.78 17.72 -0.99
CA GLY A 108 13.12 18.31 -2.27
C GLY A 108 12.35 17.83 -3.49
N GLN A 109 11.31 16.99 -3.31
CA GLN A 109 10.43 16.56 -4.40
C GLN A 109 8.99 17.06 -4.16
N GLY A 110 8.82 18.38 -4.31
CA GLY A 110 7.51 19.03 -4.12
C GLY A 110 6.48 18.68 -5.20
N CYS A 111 5.22 19.02 -4.89
CA CYS A 111 4.08 18.82 -5.79
C CYS A 111 4.13 19.74 -7.01
N SER A 112 3.94 19.16 -8.17
CA SER A 112 3.81 19.86 -9.45
C SER A 112 3.04 18.99 -10.45
N ALA A 113 2.64 19.53 -11.57
CA ALA A 113 2.06 18.74 -12.65
C ALA A 113 3.04 17.67 -13.15
N MET A 114 4.35 17.95 -13.14
CA MET A 114 5.41 17.00 -13.50
C MET A 114 5.63 15.90 -12.47
N SER A 115 5.32 16.13 -11.18
CA SER A 115 5.35 15.07 -10.15
C SER A 115 4.12 14.17 -10.18
N LYS A 116 3.06 14.57 -10.89
CA LYS A 116 1.88 13.72 -11.12
C LYS A 116 2.02 12.85 -12.36
N CYS A 117 2.44 13.41 -13.49
CA CYS A 117 2.73 12.62 -14.70
C CYS A 117 3.74 13.35 -15.60
N LYS A 118 4.72 12.62 -16.11
CA LYS A 118 5.70 13.15 -17.06
C LYS A 118 6.16 12.09 -18.05
N ASN A 119 6.61 12.54 -19.21
CA ASN A 119 7.36 11.72 -20.16
C ASN A 119 8.56 12.52 -20.68
N CYS A 120 9.58 11.86 -21.21
CA CYS A 120 10.81 12.49 -21.67
C CYS A 120 11.21 11.93 -23.04
N ASN A 121 11.59 12.80 -23.97
CA ASN A 121 12.19 12.42 -25.25
C ASN A 121 13.73 12.45 -25.16
N PRO A 122 14.43 11.64 -25.96
CA PRO A 122 15.88 11.66 -25.99
C PRO A 122 16.44 13.04 -26.36
N GLY A 123 17.27 13.60 -25.47
CA GLY A 123 17.92 14.90 -25.71
C GLY A 123 17.03 16.14 -25.51
N GLU A 124 15.80 15.97 -25.05
CA GLU A 124 14.86 17.07 -24.80
C GLU A 124 14.49 17.16 -23.31
N ALA A 125 13.89 18.27 -22.92
CA ALA A 125 13.29 18.40 -21.60
C ALA A 125 12.08 17.49 -21.47
N CYS A 126 11.86 16.96 -20.25
CA CYS A 126 10.63 16.23 -19.97
C CYS A 126 9.40 17.11 -20.09
N PHE A 127 8.28 16.54 -20.45
CA PHE A 127 7.00 17.23 -20.66
C PHE A 127 5.86 16.48 -19.96
N ILE A 128 4.74 17.18 -19.80
CA ILE A 128 3.50 16.62 -19.28
C ILE A 128 2.70 16.08 -20.48
N PRO A 129 2.34 14.77 -20.51
CA PRO A 129 1.47 14.25 -21.56
C PRO A 129 0.11 14.96 -21.58
N GLU A 130 -0.43 15.24 -22.76
CA GLU A 130 -1.75 15.88 -22.90
C GLU A 130 -2.89 15.05 -22.31
N LYS A 131 -2.74 13.71 -22.34
CA LYS A 131 -3.72 12.76 -21.80
C LYS A 131 -3.00 11.64 -21.07
N TYR A 132 -3.44 11.33 -19.89
CA TYR A 132 -3.01 10.19 -19.07
C TYR A 132 -4.18 9.70 -18.21
N ARG A 133 -4.06 8.48 -17.70
CA ARG A 133 -5.07 7.93 -16.80
C ARG A 133 -4.89 8.46 -15.40
N VAL A 134 -6.01 8.69 -14.73
CA VAL A 134 -6.08 9.07 -13.32
C VAL A 134 -7.06 8.16 -12.60
N TYR A 135 -6.87 8.07 -11.31
CA TYR A 135 -7.66 7.25 -10.39
C TYR A 135 -8.07 8.11 -9.21
N GLN A 136 -9.15 7.75 -8.55
CA GLN A 136 -9.68 8.47 -7.41
C GLN A 136 -10.37 7.48 -6.47
N VAL A 137 -10.41 7.78 -5.19
CA VAL A 137 -11.14 7.02 -4.17
C VAL A 137 -12.52 7.63 -4.01
N ASP A 138 -13.57 6.84 -4.17
CA ASP A 138 -14.95 7.31 -3.98
C ASP A 138 -15.30 7.46 -2.50
N GLU A 139 -14.97 6.44 -1.70
CA GLU A 139 -15.24 6.43 -0.26
C GLU A 139 -14.08 5.77 0.51
N PHE A 140 -13.87 6.20 1.72
CA PHE A 140 -12.92 5.60 2.66
C PHE A 140 -13.44 5.77 4.08
N GLY A 141 -12.86 5.03 5.01
CA GLY A 141 -13.18 5.16 6.44
C GLY A 141 -12.40 4.15 7.28
N PRO A 142 -12.36 4.35 8.58
CA PRO A 142 -11.74 3.40 9.48
C PRO A 142 -12.60 2.13 9.59
N VAL A 143 -11.92 0.99 9.69
CA VAL A 143 -12.51 -0.29 10.07
C VAL A 143 -11.70 -0.84 11.24
N SER A 144 -12.38 -1.36 12.25
CA SER A 144 -11.74 -1.90 13.45
C SER A 144 -12.54 -3.08 13.99
N GLY A 145 -11.84 -4.02 14.61
CA GLY A 145 -12.40 -5.27 15.03
C GLY A 145 -12.07 -6.40 14.05
N GLU A 146 -11.77 -7.58 14.58
CA GLU A 146 -11.35 -8.72 13.76
C GLU A 146 -12.39 -9.07 12.69
N GLU A 147 -13.67 -9.18 13.07
CA GLU A 147 -14.73 -9.59 12.16
C GLU A 147 -14.99 -8.53 11.08
N GLU A 148 -15.03 -7.26 11.46
CA GLU A 148 -15.25 -6.14 10.54
C GLU A 148 -14.09 -6.00 9.54
N MET A 149 -12.86 -6.16 9.99
CA MET A 149 -11.68 -6.16 9.11
C MET A 149 -11.71 -7.35 8.14
N MET A 150 -12.03 -8.55 8.62
CA MET A 150 -12.19 -9.73 7.77
C MET A 150 -13.30 -9.53 6.72
N GLN A 151 -14.45 -8.95 7.10
CA GLN A 151 -15.55 -8.64 6.18
C GLN A 151 -15.12 -7.65 5.10
N GLU A 152 -14.44 -6.57 5.47
CA GLU A 152 -13.96 -5.56 4.53
C GLU A 152 -12.95 -6.15 3.55
N ILE A 153 -11.96 -6.91 4.06
CA ILE A 153 -10.96 -7.58 3.22
C ILE A 153 -11.62 -8.57 2.26
N TYR A 154 -12.56 -9.38 2.75
CA TYR A 154 -13.24 -10.38 1.92
C TYR A 154 -14.08 -9.77 0.80
N GLN A 155 -14.85 -8.74 1.14
CA GLN A 155 -15.84 -8.17 0.22
C GLN A 155 -15.23 -7.18 -0.77
N ARG A 156 -14.21 -6.42 -0.34
CA ARG A 156 -13.71 -5.27 -1.11
C ARG A 156 -12.21 -5.31 -1.41
N GLY A 157 -11.46 -6.16 -0.71
CA GLY A 157 -10.02 -6.29 -0.94
C GLY A 157 -9.15 -5.78 0.21
N PRO A 158 -7.82 -5.82 0.04
CA PRO A 158 -6.85 -5.43 1.06
C PRO A 158 -7.10 -4.05 1.69
N ILE A 159 -6.69 -3.92 2.95
CA ILE A 159 -6.78 -2.68 3.75
C ILE A 159 -5.39 -2.22 4.19
N ALA A 160 -5.21 -0.90 4.36
CA ALA A 160 -4.05 -0.36 5.05
C ALA A 160 -4.26 -0.43 6.57
N CYS A 161 -3.21 -0.78 7.31
CA CYS A 161 -3.26 -0.99 8.75
C CYS A 161 -1.96 -0.55 9.41
N SER A 162 -2.07 0.08 10.59
CA SER A 162 -0.91 0.45 11.41
C SER A 162 -0.48 -0.73 12.27
N VAL A 163 0.83 -0.92 12.39
CA VAL A 163 1.44 -1.96 13.22
C VAL A 163 2.59 -1.39 14.06
N ALA A 164 2.88 -2.02 15.20
CA ALA A 164 4.11 -1.78 15.93
C ALA A 164 5.28 -2.48 15.24
N VAL A 165 6.48 -1.89 15.36
CA VAL A 165 7.73 -2.44 14.82
C VAL A 165 8.74 -2.59 15.93
N PRO A 166 8.63 -3.65 16.76
CA PRO A 166 9.69 -3.99 17.67
C PRO A 166 10.92 -4.52 16.91
N GLN A 167 12.09 -4.47 17.53
CA GLN A 167 13.34 -4.95 16.91
C GLN A 167 13.25 -6.39 16.38
N SER A 168 12.45 -7.24 17.04
CA SER A 168 12.23 -8.62 16.60
C SER A 168 11.53 -8.75 15.24
N LEU A 169 10.76 -7.73 14.82
CA LEU A 169 10.13 -7.71 13.51
C LEU A 169 11.16 -7.41 12.41
N ASP A 170 12.20 -6.62 12.67
CA ASP A 170 13.28 -6.40 11.71
C ASP A 170 14.01 -7.70 11.35
N ASP A 171 14.14 -8.59 12.35
CA ASP A 171 14.83 -9.88 12.23
C ASP A 171 13.89 -11.03 11.73
N TYR A 172 12.62 -10.72 11.44
CA TYR A 172 11.66 -11.72 10.97
C TYR A 172 12.05 -12.29 9.60
N THR A 173 12.04 -13.62 9.49
CA THR A 173 12.47 -14.35 8.29
C THR A 173 11.42 -15.30 7.73
N GLY A 174 10.25 -15.43 8.40
CA GLY A 174 9.15 -16.30 7.93
C GLY A 174 8.35 -16.94 9.06
N GLY A 175 7.23 -17.54 8.71
CA GLY A 175 6.28 -18.15 9.64
C GLY A 175 5.33 -17.14 10.28
N ILE A 176 4.63 -17.54 11.33
CA ILE A 176 3.74 -16.63 12.06
C ILE A 176 4.54 -15.84 13.07
N TYR A 177 4.64 -14.53 12.83
CA TYR A 177 5.23 -13.60 13.78
C TYR A 177 4.25 -13.35 14.93
N CYS A 178 4.77 -13.45 16.15
CA CYS A 178 4.01 -13.14 17.35
C CYS A 178 4.86 -12.21 18.23
N ASP A 179 4.33 -11.04 18.52
CA ASP A 179 4.93 -10.12 19.47
C ASP A 179 4.46 -10.44 20.89
N ASP A 180 5.33 -10.24 21.89
CA ASP A 180 5.00 -10.41 23.31
C ASP A 180 4.19 -9.23 23.90
N GLY A 181 3.86 -8.23 23.06
CA GLY A 181 3.04 -7.07 23.43
C GLY A 181 3.75 -6.00 24.25
N VAL A 182 5.08 -5.99 24.23
CA VAL A 182 5.87 -4.95 24.92
C VAL A 182 5.80 -3.62 24.20
N GLU A 183 5.75 -3.65 22.85
CA GLU A 183 5.63 -2.44 22.03
C GLU A 183 4.16 -2.20 21.68
N SER A 184 3.58 -1.12 22.15
CA SER A 184 2.17 -0.78 21.92
C SER A 184 1.98 0.40 20.95
N GLU A 185 3.05 1.14 20.65
CA GLU A 185 2.98 2.29 19.75
C GLU A 185 3.13 1.83 18.31
N THR A 186 2.12 2.12 17.48
CA THR A 186 2.15 1.81 16.05
C THR A 186 2.96 2.86 15.31
N THR A 187 4.03 2.43 14.65
CA THR A 187 4.98 3.30 13.96
C THR A 187 5.15 2.98 12.47
N HIS A 188 4.44 1.97 11.97
CA HIS A 188 4.56 1.49 10.61
C HIS A 188 3.21 1.17 10.00
N GLU A 189 3.11 1.32 8.70
CA GLU A 189 1.90 1.04 7.91
C GLU A 189 2.14 -0.10 6.94
N VAL A 190 1.20 -1.06 6.91
CA VAL A 190 1.26 -2.26 6.07
C VAL A 190 -0.07 -2.48 5.36
N SER A 191 -0.10 -3.38 4.38
CA SER A 191 -1.32 -3.82 3.71
C SER A 191 -1.72 -5.21 4.21
N VAL A 192 -2.89 -5.34 4.81
CA VAL A 192 -3.45 -6.63 5.23
C VAL A 192 -4.22 -7.22 4.06
N VAL A 193 -3.80 -8.39 3.60
CA VAL A 193 -4.27 -9.01 2.34
C VAL A 193 -5.10 -10.28 2.57
N GLY A 194 -5.16 -10.75 3.80
CA GLY A 194 -5.88 -11.97 4.15
C GLY A 194 -5.69 -12.37 5.60
N TRP A 195 -6.16 -13.56 5.93
CA TRP A 195 -6.05 -14.16 7.27
C TRP A 195 -6.07 -15.68 7.18
N GLY A 196 -5.69 -16.33 8.25
CA GLY A 196 -5.78 -17.77 8.39
C GLY A 196 -5.82 -18.22 9.84
N VAL A 197 -5.94 -19.53 9.99
CA VAL A 197 -5.90 -20.23 11.28
C VAL A 197 -5.04 -21.47 11.11
N THR A 198 -4.08 -21.65 12.00
CA THR A 198 -3.22 -22.85 12.02
C THR A 198 -3.99 -24.09 12.47
N GLU A 199 -3.40 -25.29 12.33
CA GLU A 199 -4.00 -26.55 12.79
C GLU A 199 -4.25 -26.58 14.29
N ASP A 200 -3.44 -25.89 15.08
CA ASP A 200 -3.58 -25.75 16.54
C ASP A 200 -4.50 -24.58 16.96
N GLY A 201 -5.10 -23.88 15.99
CA GLY A 201 -6.12 -22.86 16.22
C GLY A 201 -5.58 -21.44 16.41
N GLN A 202 -4.28 -21.19 16.15
CA GLN A 202 -3.73 -19.84 16.19
C GLN A 202 -4.20 -19.04 14.98
N LYS A 203 -4.83 -17.88 15.22
CA LYS A 203 -5.24 -16.95 14.18
C LYS A 203 -4.08 -16.06 13.77
N TYR A 204 -4.03 -15.69 12.49
CA TYR A 204 -3.03 -14.79 11.95
C TYR A 204 -3.57 -13.95 10.78
N TRP A 205 -2.94 -12.83 10.53
CA TRP A 205 -3.14 -11.99 9.35
C TRP A 205 -2.05 -12.25 8.31
N ASN A 206 -2.44 -12.31 7.03
CA ASN A 206 -1.49 -12.22 5.94
C ASN A 206 -1.23 -10.75 5.65
N VAL A 207 0.03 -10.33 5.79
CA VAL A 207 0.44 -8.94 5.74
C VAL A 207 1.49 -8.76 4.66
N ARG A 208 1.27 -7.76 3.78
CA ARG A 208 2.29 -7.33 2.83
C ARG A 208 2.97 -6.07 3.32
N ASN A 209 4.28 -6.17 3.56
CA ASN A 209 5.17 -5.07 3.91
C ASN A 209 5.72 -4.37 2.65
N SER A 210 6.43 -3.27 2.83
CA SER A 210 7.10 -2.48 1.78
C SER A 210 8.61 -2.38 1.97
N TRP A 211 9.24 -3.49 2.38
CA TRP A 211 10.68 -3.57 2.63
C TRP A 211 11.44 -4.44 1.61
N GLY A 212 10.78 -4.79 0.51
CA GLY A 212 11.37 -5.62 -0.55
C GLY A 212 11.23 -7.12 -0.28
N THR A 213 11.55 -7.92 -1.29
CA THR A 213 11.39 -9.38 -1.26
C THR A 213 12.52 -10.12 -0.55
N TYR A 214 13.52 -9.43 -0.05
CA TYR A 214 14.59 -10.02 0.77
C TYR A 214 14.21 -10.12 2.26
N TRP A 215 13.17 -9.41 2.68
CA TRP A 215 12.64 -9.41 4.04
C TRP A 215 11.40 -10.31 4.12
N GLY A 216 11.30 -11.08 5.21
CA GLY A 216 10.16 -11.96 5.48
C GLY A 216 10.15 -13.22 4.61
N GLU A 217 8.95 -13.60 4.15
CA GLU A 217 8.72 -14.75 3.26
C GLU A 217 7.85 -14.42 2.05
#